data_c318218f4012e9f440f3e077fe4d1850
#
_entry.id   c318218f4012e9f440f3e077fe4d1850
#
_cell.length_a   1.000
_cell.length_b   1.000
_cell.length_c   1.000
_cell.angle_alpha   90.00
_cell.angle_beta   90.00
_cell.angle_gamma   90.00
#
_symmetry.space_group_name_H-M   'P 1'
#
loop_
_entity.id
_entity.type
_entity.pdbx_description
1 polymer ?
#
loop_
_entity_poly.entity_id
_entity_poly.type
_entity_poly.pdbx_seq_one_letter_code
_entity_poly.pdbx_strand_id
1 'polypeptide(L)'
;KMMGFYTQVERPTSDGRIDAIIQTADYIYIIECKLDGSADEALEQIATNHYDAPFAMDKRKLIKIGINFSSETRGVESWKIEA
;
A
#
# COMPACT_ATOMS: atom_id res chain seq x y z
N LYS A 1 1.53 19.05 15.26
CA LYS A 1 1.74 17.77 15.78
C LYS A 1 0.88 16.69 15.17
N MET A 2 1.48 15.61 14.85
CA MET A 2 0.75 14.52 14.22
C MET A 2 -0.18 13.85 15.21
N MET A 3 -1.35 13.58 14.80
CA MET A 3 -2.42 13.07 15.64
C MET A 3 -2.41 11.55 15.68
N GLY A 4 -1.26 10.98 15.99
CA GLY A 4 -1.14 9.54 16.00
C GLY A 4 -0.82 8.93 14.65
N PHE A 5 -0.44 9.75 13.70
CA PHE A 5 -0.03 9.25 12.40
C PHE A 5 1.44 8.88 12.41
N TYR A 6 1.74 7.87 11.64
CA TYR A 6 3.07 7.40 11.49
C TYR A 6 3.18 6.78 10.12
N THR A 7 4.08 7.31 9.30
CA THR A 7 4.20 6.89 7.91
C THR A 7 5.59 6.35 7.65
N GLN A 8 5.63 5.19 7.03
CA GLN A 8 6.88 4.55 6.63
C GLN A 8 6.79 4.30 5.13
N VAL A 9 7.75 4.85 4.37
CA VAL A 9 7.74 4.73 2.93
C VAL A 9 8.97 3.95 2.49
N GLU A 10 8.73 2.88 1.74
CA GLU A 10 9.82 2.08 1.19
C GLU A 10 10.35 2.74 -0.06
N ARG A 11 11.60 2.42 -0.38
CA ARG A 11 12.18 2.97 -1.59
C ARG A 11 11.53 2.36 -2.83
N PRO A 12 11.41 3.13 -3.92
CA PRO A 12 10.88 2.59 -5.16
C PRO A 12 11.75 1.43 -5.64
N THR A 13 11.10 0.43 -6.21
CA THR A 13 11.82 -0.69 -6.77
C THR A 13 12.09 -0.44 -8.25
N SER A 14 12.88 -1.32 -8.85
CA SER A 14 13.24 -1.15 -10.25
C SER A 14 12.05 -1.29 -11.19
N ASP A 15 10.95 -1.90 -10.75
CA ASP A 15 9.77 -2.02 -11.57
C ASP A 15 8.76 -0.90 -11.31
N GLY A 16 9.17 0.16 -10.64
CA GLY A 16 8.35 1.34 -10.48
C GLY A 16 7.37 1.31 -9.33
N ARG A 17 7.50 0.37 -8.42
CA ARG A 17 6.60 0.30 -7.29
C ARG A 17 7.04 1.22 -6.18
N ILE A 18 6.07 1.75 -5.47
CA ILE A 18 6.30 2.56 -4.28
C ILE A 18 5.40 2.01 -3.19
N ASP A 19 5.99 1.61 -2.09
CA ASP A 19 5.24 1.04 -0.97
C ASP A 19 5.19 2.03 0.17
N ALA A 20 4.08 2.07 0.86
CA ALA A 20 3.93 2.93 2.02
C ALA A 20 3.13 2.20 3.09
N ILE A 21 3.50 2.42 4.33
CA ILE A 21 2.75 1.90 5.47
C ILE A 21 2.40 3.08 6.35
N ILE A 22 1.11 3.29 6.57
CA ILE A 22 0.60 4.37 7.39
C ILE A 22 -0.07 3.76 8.60
N GLN A 23 0.34 4.18 9.77
CA GLN A 23 -0.20 3.67 11.02
C GLN A 23 -0.89 4.78 11.78
N THR A 24 -2.10 4.49 12.23
CA THR A 24 -2.84 5.39 13.12
C THR A 24 -3.14 4.64 14.41
N ALA A 25 -3.87 5.31 15.32
CA ALA A 25 -4.22 4.67 16.57
C ALA A 25 -5.06 3.41 16.37
N ASP A 26 -5.91 3.39 15.37
CA ASP A 26 -6.87 2.31 15.16
C ASP A 26 -6.68 1.52 13.88
N TYR A 27 -5.85 1.98 12.97
CA TYR A 27 -5.73 1.38 11.65
C TYR A 27 -4.28 1.27 11.21
N ILE A 28 -4.05 0.27 10.35
CA ILE A 28 -2.79 0.13 9.65
C ILE A 28 -3.13 0.04 8.17
N TYR A 29 -2.57 0.94 7.38
CA TYR A 29 -2.79 0.96 5.92
C TYR A 29 -1.51 0.53 5.23
N ILE A 30 -1.62 -0.49 4.39
CA ILE A 30 -0.50 -0.95 3.58
C ILE A 30 -0.85 -0.62 2.14
N ILE A 31 -0.03 0.20 1.52
CA ILE A 31 -0.30 0.72 0.19
C ILE A 31 0.80 0.27 -0.76
N GLU A 32 0.38 -0.34 -1.85
CA GLU A 32 1.29 -0.75 -2.92
C GLU A 32 0.87 -0.04 -4.19
N CYS A 33 1.83 0.56 -4.89
CA CYS A 33 1.57 1.26 -6.13
C CYS A 33 2.19 0.51 -7.29
N LYS A 34 1.45 0.40 -8.38
CA LYS A 34 1.92 -0.18 -9.62
C LYS A 34 1.91 0.87 -10.70
N LEU A 35 2.82 0.73 -11.66
CA LEU A 35 2.85 1.59 -12.84
C LEU A 35 2.50 0.74 -14.04
N ASP A 36 1.44 1.13 -14.75
CA ASP A 36 0.98 0.42 -15.94
C ASP A 36 0.71 -1.06 -15.70
N GLY A 37 0.15 -1.36 -14.55
CA GLY A 37 -0.26 -2.71 -14.20
C GLY A 37 -1.73 -2.69 -13.81
N SER A 38 -2.04 -3.22 -12.62
CA SER A 38 -3.41 -3.22 -12.14
C SER A 38 -3.43 -3.10 -10.62
N ALA A 39 -4.59 -2.67 -10.10
CA ALA A 39 -4.78 -2.60 -8.65
C ALA A 39 -4.76 -4.00 -8.05
N ASP A 40 -5.28 -4.98 -8.76
CA ASP A 40 -5.26 -6.37 -8.30
C ASP A 40 -3.82 -6.87 -8.15
N GLU A 41 -2.97 -6.54 -9.10
CA GLU A 41 -1.56 -6.91 -9.03
C GLU A 41 -0.89 -6.27 -7.82
N ALA A 42 -1.27 -5.02 -7.53
CA ALA A 42 -0.72 -4.34 -6.38
C ALA A 42 -1.10 -5.04 -5.08
N LEU A 43 -2.37 -5.43 -4.95
CA LEU A 43 -2.82 -6.16 -3.77
C LEU A 43 -2.14 -7.51 -3.66
N GLU A 44 -1.97 -8.18 -4.78
CA GLU A 44 -1.29 -9.47 -4.80
C GLU A 44 0.16 -9.33 -4.34
N GLN A 45 0.79 -8.23 -4.71
CA GLN A 45 2.17 -7.99 -4.33
C GLN A 45 2.31 -7.81 -2.82
N ILE A 46 1.32 -7.17 -2.20
CA ILE A 46 1.31 -7.03 -0.74
C ILE A 46 1.32 -8.41 -0.09
N ALA A 47 0.48 -9.31 -0.59
CA ALA A 47 0.40 -10.66 -0.06
C ALA A 47 1.69 -11.44 -0.32
N THR A 48 2.21 -11.34 -1.53
CA THR A 48 3.41 -12.08 -1.92
C THR A 48 4.62 -11.66 -1.10
N ASN A 49 4.76 -10.38 -0.83
CA ASN A 49 5.89 -9.86 -0.07
C ASN A 49 5.67 -9.89 1.43
N HIS A 50 4.50 -10.35 1.87
CA HIS A 50 4.19 -10.48 3.30
C HIS A 50 4.35 -9.17 4.06
N TYR A 51 3.94 -8.07 3.45
CA TYR A 51 4.05 -6.78 4.11
C TYR A 51 3.19 -6.68 5.35
N ASP A 52 2.16 -7.52 5.45
CA ASP A 52 1.28 -7.55 6.61
C ASP A 52 1.83 -8.40 7.76
N ALA A 53 2.89 -9.18 7.51
CA ALA A 53 3.41 -10.10 8.51
C ALA A 53 3.80 -9.42 9.83
N PRO A 54 4.48 -8.24 9.81
CA PRO A 54 4.83 -7.60 11.07
C PRO A 54 3.65 -7.20 11.93
N PHE A 55 2.45 -7.17 11.34
CA PHE A 55 1.24 -6.73 12.03
C PHE A 55 0.29 -7.87 12.35
N ALA A 56 0.77 -9.11 12.22
CA ALA A 56 -0.11 -10.28 12.40
C ALA A 56 -0.73 -10.33 13.79
N MET A 57 -0.02 -9.85 14.81
CA MET A 57 -0.52 -9.85 16.18
C MET A 57 -1.06 -8.50 16.62
N ASP A 58 -1.15 -7.57 15.70
CA ASP A 58 -1.61 -6.23 16.02
C ASP A 58 -3.13 -6.20 16.09
N LYS A 59 -3.67 -5.49 17.05
CA LYS A 59 -5.12 -5.43 17.25
C LYS A 59 -5.79 -4.41 16.36
N ARG A 60 -5.01 -3.55 15.73
CA ARG A 60 -5.59 -2.53 14.84
C ARG A 60 -6.11 -3.18 13.58
N LYS A 61 -7.03 -2.49 12.93
CA LYS A 61 -7.59 -2.98 11.69
C LYS A 61 -6.59 -2.79 10.57
N LEU A 62 -6.36 -3.85 9.81
CA LEU A 62 -5.41 -3.82 8.71
C LEU A 62 -6.17 -3.60 7.41
N ILE A 63 -5.75 -2.57 6.65
CA ILE A 63 -6.37 -2.23 5.38
C ILE A 63 -5.30 -2.21 4.31
N LYS A 64 -5.54 -2.95 3.24
CA LYS A 64 -4.62 -3.05 2.12
C LYS A 64 -5.17 -2.25 0.96
N ILE A 65 -4.33 -1.45 0.34
CA ILE A 65 -4.72 -0.59 -0.76
C ILE A 65 -3.77 -0.82 -1.92
N GLY A 66 -4.33 -1.22 -3.06
CA GLY A 66 -3.58 -1.34 -4.29
C GLY A 66 -3.95 -0.20 -5.21
N ILE A 67 -2.94 0.50 -5.74
CA ILE A 67 -3.15 1.64 -6.61
C ILE A 67 -2.37 1.41 -7.90
N ASN A 68 -3.04 1.62 -9.02
CA ASN A 68 -2.37 1.55 -10.31
C ASN A 68 -2.30 2.93 -10.94
N PHE A 69 -1.10 3.34 -11.29
CA PHE A 69 -0.86 4.59 -12.00
C PHE A 69 -0.64 4.30 -13.47
N SER A 70 -1.08 5.21 -14.31
CA SER A 70 -0.84 5.13 -15.74
C SER A 70 0.23 6.15 -16.13
N SER A 71 1.28 5.68 -16.80
CA SER A 71 2.30 6.58 -17.31
C SER A 71 1.77 7.43 -18.45
N GLU A 72 0.75 6.93 -19.13
CA GLU A 72 0.15 7.62 -20.26
C GLU A 72 -0.65 8.83 -19.81
N THR A 73 -1.49 8.66 -18.79
CA THR A 73 -2.31 9.75 -18.28
C THR A 73 -1.63 10.49 -17.14
N ARG A 74 -0.56 9.92 -16.58
CA ARG A 74 0.20 10.47 -15.47
C ARG A 74 -0.64 10.64 -14.22
N GLY A 75 -1.52 9.70 -13.98
CA GLY A 75 -2.37 9.76 -12.80
C GLY A 75 -2.82 8.40 -12.35
N VAL A 76 -3.63 8.40 -11.30
CA VAL A 76 -4.21 7.18 -10.79
C VAL A 76 -5.24 6.67 -11.77
N GLU A 77 -5.06 5.44 -12.23
CA GLU A 77 -5.98 4.83 -13.17
C GLU A 77 -7.05 4.01 -12.44
N SER A 78 -6.62 3.30 -11.41
CA SER A 78 -7.54 2.48 -10.65
C SER A 78 -6.97 2.23 -9.27
N TRP A 79 -7.85 1.85 -8.35
CA TRP A 79 -7.41 1.45 -7.02
C TRP A 79 -8.38 0.42 -6.47
N LYS A 80 -7.92 -0.32 -5.46
CA LYS A 80 -8.73 -1.33 -4.83
C LYS A 80 -8.37 -1.40 -3.35
N ILE A 81 -9.38 -1.54 -2.52
CA ILE A 81 -9.19 -1.60 -1.08
C ILE A 81 -9.67 -2.95 -0.58
N GLU A 82 -8.85 -3.56 0.26
CA GLU A 82 -9.17 -4.85 0.86
C GLU A 82 -8.98 -4.75 2.37
N ALA A 83 -10.04 -4.97 3.10
CA ALA A 83 -10.02 -4.86 4.56
C ALA A 83 -9.96 -6.21 5.23
#